data_202ce039332d419dee606301736f7040
#
_entry.id   202ce039332d419dee606301736f7040
#
_cell.length_a   1.000
_cell.length_b   1.000
_cell.length_c   1.000
_cell.angle_alpha   90.00
_cell.angle_beta   90.00
_cell.angle_gamma   90.00
#
_symmetry.space_group_name_H-M   'P 1'
#
loop_
_entity.id
_entity.type
_entity.pdbx_description
1 polymer ?
#
loop_
_entity_poly.entity_id
_entity_poly.type
_entity_poly.pdbx_seq_one_letter_code
_entity_poly.pdbx_strand_id
1 'polypeptide(L)'
;MKIIDFNAIKNLNILLSEMYEWTSKVWLEQDEFLLAAKISIWQGDSGRFMTMPCVLPKYNIAGVKFISRNVDDANGIPARNSNIMLQSLTEHGLVAVLDGTFITTMRTGACAAYNAINFAREGSQTLALYGLGLTARTFMLFYGDQLRHPMTVKVLKYKDQAEMFIEEFKNNKLLNFEICDSIQDLFNADIIVSCVSFAHKELAPVDTYPTGCTIIPVHTAGFQNCDLEFEKVIVDDIDHVKKYRYYDQFKGRMARITDFANNRAKGRENDFERILVYNGGIAITDIYWAMKIVEKIGDNCPQIPMSYPQKRFWV
;
A
#
# COMPACT_ATOMS: atom_id res chain seq x y z
N MET A 1 -3.75 27.11 8.75
CA MET A 1 -3.59 25.65 8.79
C MET A 1 -4.96 25.00 8.75
N LYS A 2 -5.18 24.01 7.86
CA LYS A 2 -6.42 23.23 7.73
C LYS A 2 -6.42 22.03 8.67
N ILE A 3 -7.58 21.67 9.23
CA ILE A 3 -7.78 20.43 10.01
C ILE A 3 -8.80 19.60 9.26
N ILE A 4 -8.40 18.40 8.84
CA ILE A 4 -9.20 17.54 7.95
C ILE A 4 -9.31 16.15 8.59
N ASP A 5 -10.48 15.85 9.14
CA ASP A 5 -10.74 14.58 9.82
C ASP A 5 -11.16 13.46 8.84
N PHE A 6 -11.30 12.25 9.36
CA PHE A 6 -11.70 11.06 8.62
C PHE A 6 -13.02 11.26 7.86
N ASN A 7 -14.03 11.85 8.50
CA ASN A 7 -15.35 12.03 7.89
C ASN A 7 -15.33 13.08 6.78
N ALA A 8 -14.57 14.15 6.95
CA ALA A 8 -14.38 15.17 5.93
C ALA A 8 -13.75 14.56 4.66
N ILE A 9 -12.75 13.68 4.82
CA ILE A 9 -12.12 12.98 3.69
C ILE A 9 -13.10 12.01 3.04
N LYS A 10 -13.78 11.18 3.82
CA LYS A 10 -14.74 10.20 3.33
C LYS A 10 -15.87 10.84 2.54
N ASN A 11 -16.38 11.98 3.02
CA ASN A 11 -17.50 12.71 2.39
C ASN A 11 -17.11 13.41 1.07
N LEU A 12 -15.84 13.49 0.72
CA LEU A 12 -15.41 13.96 -0.60
C LEU A 12 -15.85 13.00 -1.72
N ASN A 13 -16.19 11.76 -1.40
CA ASN A 13 -16.63 10.73 -2.35
C ASN A 13 -15.71 10.64 -3.57
N ILE A 14 -14.41 10.60 -3.34
CA ILE A 14 -13.39 10.55 -4.40
C ILE A 14 -13.54 9.24 -5.17
N LEU A 15 -13.57 9.31 -6.49
CA LEU A 15 -13.70 8.13 -7.35
C LEU A 15 -12.49 7.21 -7.19
N LEU A 16 -12.71 5.89 -7.24
CA LEU A 16 -11.65 4.89 -7.18
C LEU A 16 -10.65 5.07 -8.32
N SER A 17 -11.13 5.35 -9.53
CA SER A 17 -10.28 5.64 -10.70
C SER A 17 -9.35 6.82 -10.47
N GLU A 18 -9.84 7.92 -9.87
CA GLU A 18 -9.03 9.09 -9.55
C GLU A 18 -7.95 8.75 -8.51
N MET A 19 -8.30 8.03 -7.44
CA MET A 19 -7.34 7.58 -6.43
C MET A 19 -6.30 6.61 -7.02
N TYR A 20 -6.70 5.77 -7.96
CA TYR A 20 -5.77 4.88 -8.69
C TYR A 20 -4.81 5.68 -9.57
N GLU A 21 -5.28 6.73 -10.26
CA GLU A 21 -4.42 7.66 -11.02
C GLU A 21 -3.39 8.35 -10.11
N TRP A 22 -3.77 8.76 -8.90
CA TRP A 22 -2.81 9.32 -7.94
C TRP A 22 -1.69 8.33 -7.61
N THR A 23 -2.03 7.05 -7.44
CA THR A 23 -1.04 6.00 -7.21
C THR A 23 -0.11 5.82 -8.41
N SER A 24 -0.67 5.76 -9.62
CA SER A 24 0.11 5.65 -10.87
C SER A 24 1.05 6.85 -11.03
N LYS A 25 0.57 8.04 -10.71
CA LYS A 25 1.36 9.28 -10.79
C LYS A 25 2.55 9.28 -9.82
N VAL A 26 2.36 8.76 -8.61
CA VAL A 26 3.45 8.62 -7.64
C VAL A 26 4.57 7.73 -8.21
N TRP A 27 4.24 6.61 -8.83
CA TRP A 27 5.26 5.71 -9.41
C TRP A 27 5.99 6.33 -10.60
N LEU A 28 5.31 7.14 -11.42
CA LEU A 28 5.93 7.88 -12.51
C LEU A 28 6.92 8.94 -12.02
N GLU A 29 6.61 9.61 -10.92
CA GLU A 29 7.36 10.78 -10.44
C GLU A 29 8.26 10.47 -9.22
N GLN A 30 8.35 9.23 -8.77
CA GLN A 30 9.06 8.86 -7.54
C GLN A 30 10.49 9.38 -7.46
N ASP A 31 11.21 9.42 -8.58
CA ASP A 31 12.61 9.87 -8.64
C ASP A 31 12.75 11.40 -8.48
N GLU A 32 11.66 12.16 -8.62
CA GLU A 32 11.64 13.60 -8.38
C GLU A 32 11.43 13.95 -6.89
N PHE A 33 11.18 12.95 -6.03
CA PHE A 33 10.84 13.12 -4.64
C PHE A 33 11.97 12.69 -3.71
N LEU A 34 12.04 13.33 -2.54
CA LEU A 34 13.04 13.02 -1.53
C LEU A 34 12.40 12.16 -0.44
N LEU A 35 12.83 10.91 -0.36
CA LEU A 35 12.33 9.94 0.58
C LEU A 35 13.38 9.69 1.68
N ALA A 36 12.93 9.64 2.93
CA ALA A 36 13.74 9.18 4.05
C ALA A 36 13.25 7.83 4.57
N ALA A 37 14.14 7.11 5.24
CA ALA A 37 13.81 5.83 5.84
C ALA A 37 12.71 5.97 6.90
N LYS A 38 11.85 4.95 7.02
CA LYS A 38 10.89 4.84 8.11
C LYS A 38 11.63 4.72 9.45
N ILE A 39 11.23 5.51 10.43
CA ILE A 39 11.69 5.39 11.80
C ILE A 39 10.61 4.69 12.60
N SER A 40 10.96 3.60 13.27
CA SER A 40 10.06 2.82 14.12
C SER A 40 10.58 2.79 15.54
N ILE A 41 9.73 3.16 16.48
CA ILE A 41 10.01 3.11 17.94
C ILE A 41 9.04 2.11 18.55
N TRP A 42 9.57 1.06 19.15
CA TRP A 42 8.80 0.01 19.81
C TRP A 42 8.60 0.34 21.27
N GLN A 43 7.39 0.14 21.75
CA GLN A 43 7.01 0.27 23.15
C GLN A 43 6.80 -1.14 23.76
N GLY A 44 7.87 -1.92 23.79
CA GLY A 44 7.77 -3.33 24.19
C GLY A 44 6.72 -4.09 23.36
N ASP A 45 5.92 -4.92 24.05
CA ASP A 45 4.83 -5.67 23.42
C ASP A 45 3.54 -4.84 23.24
N SER A 46 3.47 -3.64 23.83
CA SER A 46 2.26 -2.83 23.88
C SER A 46 2.00 -2.01 22.62
N GLY A 47 3.01 -1.80 21.77
CA GLY A 47 2.78 -1.05 20.56
C GLY A 47 4.02 -0.57 19.83
N ARG A 48 3.76 0.20 18.74
CA ARG A 48 4.81 0.75 17.91
C ARG A 48 4.36 2.10 17.34
N PHE A 49 5.26 3.09 17.41
CA PHE A 49 5.13 4.35 16.69
C PHE A 49 6.05 4.35 15.47
N MET A 50 5.56 4.89 14.36
CA MET A 50 6.36 5.08 13.16
C MET A 50 6.20 6.49 12.64
N THR A 51 7.29 7.05 12.11
CA THR A 51 7.28 8.28 11.32
C THR A 51 7.81 8.01 9.93
N MET A 52 7.17 8.64 8.95
CA MET A 52 7.49 8.46 7.54
C MET A 52 7.52 9.84 6.87
N PRO A 53 8.68 10.52 6.87
CA PRO A 53 8.84 11.82 6.24
C PRO A 53 9.18 11.69 4.75
N CYS A 54 8.75 12.70 3.96
CA CYS A 54 9.24 12.91 2.61
C CYS A 54 9.03 14.36 2.14
N VAL A 55 9.67 14.71 1.05
CA VAL A 55 9.52 16.01 0.38
C VAL A 55 9.15 15.78 -1.07
N LEU A 56 8.16 16.55 -1.55
CA LEU A 56 7.71 16.60 -2.93
C LEU A 56 8.05 17.98 -3.52
N PRO A 57 9.31 18.21 -3.97
CA PRO A 57 9.79 19.55 -4.36
C PRO A 57 8.95 20.15 -5.49
N LYS A 58 8.58 19.34 -6.48
CA LYS A 58 7.75 19.71 -7.62
C LYS A 58 6.40 20.32 -7.21
N TYR A 59 5.87 19.88 -6.08
CA TYR A 59 4.59 20.31 -5.53
C TYR A 59 4.72 21.32 -4.40
N ASN A 60 5.93 21.73 -4.09
CA ASN A 60 6.20 22.68 -3.00
C ASN A 60 5.72 22.19 -1.62
N ILE A 61 5.72 20.88 -1.39
CA ILE A 61 5.20 20.24 -0.16
C ILE A 61 6.27 19.36 0.48
N ALA A 62 6.42 19.50 1.80
CA ALA A 62 7.00 18.51 2.69
C ALA A 62 5.90 17.91 3.56
N GLY A 63 6.09 16.68 4.01
CA GLY A 63 5.14 16.07 4.93
C GLY A 63 5.71 14.93 5.75
N VAL A 64 4.98 14.61 6.80
CA VAL A 64 5.28 13.45 7.64
C VAL A 64 4.00 12.74 8.02
N LYS A 65 4.01 11.42 7.88
CA LYS A 65 2.97 10.57 8.44
C LYS A 65 3.44 9.98 9.77
N PHE A 66 2.61 10.09 10.79
CA PHE A 66 2.70 9.38 12.05
C PHE A 66 1.77 8.18 12.03
N ILE A 67 2.24 7.01 12.43
CA ILE A 67 1.42 5.81 12.59
C ILE A 67 1.57 5.34 14.02
N SER A 68 0.43 5.11 14.68
CA SER A 68 0.33 4.40 15.95
C SER A 68 -0.23 3.01 15.71
N ARG A 69 0.39 2.01 16.30
CA ARG A 69 -0.11 0.64 16.34
C ARG A 69 -0.05 0.13 17.77
N ASN A 70 -1.20 0.03 18.39
CA ASN A 70 -1.40 -0.53 19.75
C ASN A 70 -1.90 -1.97 19.65
N VAL A 71 -2.03 -2.62 20.80
CA VAL A 71 -2.59 -3.99 20.88
C VAL A 71 -4.08 -3.96 20.64
N ASP A 72 -4.79 -3.02 21.28
CA ASP A 72 -6.25 -2.94 21.27
C ASP A 72 -6.75 -1.55 20.90
N ASP A 73 -8.01 -1.47 20.45
CA ASP A 73 -8.72 -0.22 20.29
C ASP A 73 -8.99 0.42 21.66
N ALA A 74 -8.89 1.74 21.74
CA ALA A 74 -9.13 2.47 22.97
C ALA A 74 -9.88 3.78 22.72
N ASN A 75 -10.86 4.10 23.55
CA ASN A 75 -11.65 5.36 23.49
C ASN A 75 -12.27 5.64 22.11
N GLY A 76 -12.68 4.60 21.39
CA GLY A 76 -13.21 4.73 20.02
C GLY A 76 -12.14 5.01 18.96
N ILE A 77 -10.86 4.95 19.31
CA ILE A 77 -9.74 5.09 18.37
C ILE A 77 -9.23 3.68 18.02
N PRO A 78 -9.16 3.34 16.72
CA PRO A 78 -8.62 2.06 16.28
C PRO A 78 -7.19 1.83 16.76
N ALA A 79 -6.85 0.60 17.10
CA ALA A 79 -5.48 0.19 17.48
C ALA A 79 -4.42 0.58 16.44
N ARG A 80 -4.83 0.68 15.18
CA ARG A 80 -4.00 1.24 14.11
C ARG A 80 -4.64 2.52 13.58
N ASN A 81 -4.00 3.63 13.85
CA ASN A 81 -4.40 4.92 13.32
C ASN A 81 -3.18 5.68 12.80
N SER A 82 -3.41 6.71 12.02
CA SER A 82 -2.34 7.57 11.53
C SER A 82 -2.82 9.00 11.32
N ASN A 83 -1.88 9.93 11.38
CA ASN A 83 -2.08 11.35 11.10
C ASN A 83 -1.00 11.81 10.12
N ILE A 84 -1.32 12.79 9.29
CA ILE A 84 -0.40 13.38 8.32
C ILE A 84 -0.32 14.88 8.55
N MET A 85 0.90 15.42 8.56
CA MET A 85 1.16 16.86 8.56
C MET A 85 1.78 17.25 7.22
N LEU A 86 1.28 18.34 6.62
CA LEU A 86 1.81 18.93 5.40
C LEU A 86 2.31 20.35 5.65
N GLN A 87 3.46 20.67 5.08
CA GLN A 87 4.09 21.99 5.17
C GLN A 87 4.45 22.50 3.78
N SER A 88 4.23 23.78 3.51
CA SER A 88 4.72 24.45 2.31
C SER A 88 6.22 24.72 2.41
N LEU A 89 6.94 24.45 1.33
CA LEU A 89 8.38 24.71 1.25
C LEU A 89 8.68 26.20 1.01
N THR A 90 7.82 26.92 0.29
CA THR A 90 8.02 28.34 -0.04
C THR A 90 7.46 29.28 1.02
N GLU A 91 6.25 29.00 1.51
CA GLU A 91 5.63 29.81 2.54
C GLU A 91 6.12 29.47 3.95
N HIS A 92 6.87 28.36 4.09
CA HIS A 92 7.43 27.85 5.35
C HIS A 92 6.39 27.59 6.45
N GLY A 93 5.10 27.62 6.09
CA GLY A 93 3.97 27.44 6.99
C GLY A 93 3.37 26.03 6.96
N LEU A 94 2.76 25.63 8.08
CA LEU A 94 1.99 24.42 8.17
C LEU A 94 0.68 24.58 7.36
N VAL A 95 0.52 23.73 6.33
CA VAL A 95 -0.63 23.76 5.41
C VAL A 95 -1.83 23.06 6.03
N ALA A 96 -1.65 21.82 6.48
CA ALA A 96 -2.72 20.99 7.01
C ALA A 96 -2.25 19.91 7.97
N VAL A 97 -3.17 19.51 8.85
CA VAL A 97 -3.13 18.24 9.59
C VAL A 97 -4.35 17.43 9.18
N LEU A 98 -4.12 16.18 8.75
CA LEU A 98 -5.17 15.29 8.23
C LEU A 98 -5.21 13.98 9.01
N ASP A 99 -6.41 13.37 9.04
CA ASP A 99 -6.50 11.94 9.30
C ASP A 99 -5.72 11.16 8.24
N GLY A 100 -4.78 10.36 8.68
CA GLY A 100 -3.98 9.50 7.82
C GLY A 100 -4.54 8.08 7.71
N THR A 101 -5.55 7.72 8.51
CA THR A 101 -6.08 6.34 8.58
C THR A 101 -6.81 5.98 7.29
N PHE A 102 -7.67 6.88 6.80
CA PHE A 102 -8.31 6.73 5.49
C PHE A 102 -7.25 6.60 4.38
N ILE A 103 -6.32 7.54 4.33
CA ILE A 103 -5.28 7.59 3.31
C ILE A 103 -4.43 6.32 3.34
N THR A 104 -3.91 5.94 4.50
CA THR A 104 -3.08 4.73 4.67
C THR A 104 -3.80 3.47 4.20
N THR A 105 -5.08 3.36 4.51
CA THR A 105 -5.91 2.20 4.15
C THR A 105 -6.12 2.14 2.64
N MET A 106 -6.65 3.21 2.06
CA MET A 106 -7.01 3.25 0.64
C MET A 106 -5.78 3.19 -0.27
N ARG A 107 -4.71 3.97 0.00
CA ARG A 107 -3.51 3.94 -0.84
C ARG A 107 -2.77 2.58 -0.77
N THR A 108 -2.89 1.84 0.35
CA THR A 108 -2.27 0.51 0.45
C THR A 108 -2.96 -0.48 -0.48
N GLY A 109 -4.30 -0.45 -0.52
CA GLY A 109 -5.07 -1.24 -1.47
C GLY A 109 -4.80 -0.84 -2.92
N ALA A 110 -4.75 0.46 -3.21
CA ALA A 110 -4.45 0.98 -4.55
C ALA A 110 -3.06 0.58 -5.05
N CYS A 111 -2.02 0.66 -4.21
CA CYS A 111 -0.67 0.22 -4.55
C CYS A 111 -0.63 -1.29 -4.83
N ALA A 112 -1.28 -2.10 -4.00
CA ALA A 112 -1.34 -3.55 -4.21
C ALA A 112 -2.10 -3.89 -5.51
N ALA A 113 -3.20 -3.20 -5.81
CA ALA A 113 -3.94 -3.36 -7.05
C ALA A 113 -3.13 -2.94 -8.27
N TYR A 114 -2.41 -1.82 -8.19
CA TYR A 114 -1.47 -1.40 -9.24
C TYR A 114 -0.45 -2.51 -9.53
N ASN A 115 0.14 -3.08 -8.49
CA ASN A 115 1.12 -4.14 -8.62
C ASN A 115 0.50 -5.40 -9.24
N ALA A 116 -0.69 -5.81 -8.82
CA ALA A 116 -1.39 -6.97 -9.35
C ALA A 116 -1.71 -6.81 -10.84
N ILE A 117 -2.13 -5.62 -11.27
CA ILE A 117 -2.49 -5.34 -12.66
C ILE A 117 -1.26 -5.29 -13.56
N ASN A 118 -0.18 -4.65 -13.10
CA ASN A 118 0.98 -4.35 -13.97
C ASN A 118 2.05 -5.45 -13.98
N PHE A 119 2.11 -6.32 -12.97
CA PHE A 119 3.12 -7.38 -12.89
C PHE A 119 2.57 -8.80 -13.05
N ALA A 120 1.25 -8.95 -13.13
CA ALA A 120 0.65 -10.24 -13.48
C ALA A 120 0.97 -10.66 -14.92
N ARG A 121 0.89 -11.97 -15.17
CA ARG A 121 0.97 -12.53 -16.51
C ARG A 121 -0.27 -12.11 -17.31
N GLU A 122 -0.09 -11.80 -18.58
CA GLU A 122 -1.21 -11.60 -19.49
C GLU A 122 -2.11 -12.84 -19.52
N GLY A 123 -3.42 -12.64 -19.48
CA GLY A 123 -4.38 -13.73 -19.44
C GLY A 123 -4.51 -14.44 -18.07
N SER A 124 -3.97 -13.87 -16.98
CA SER A 124 -4.22 -14.38 -15.63
C SER A 124 -5.71 -14.44 -15.32
N GLN A 125 -6.16 -15.59 -14.79
CA GLN A 125 -7.59 -15.86 -14.51
C GLN A 125 -7.89 -16.13 -13.04
N THR A 126 -6.85 -16.31 -12.22
CA THR A 126 -6.99 -16.67 -10.81
C THR A 126 -6.22 -15.72 -9.91
N LEU A 127 -6.90 -15.23 -8.86
CA LEU A 127 -6.36 -14.37 -7.81
C LEU A 127 -6.58 -15.03 -6.46
N ALA A 128 -5.53 -15.26 -5.70
CA ALA A 128 -5.59 -15.71 -4.31
C ALA A 128 -5.50 -14.54 -3.33
N LEU A 129 -6.39 -14.50 -2.33
CA LEU A 129 -6.33 -13.55 -1.22
C LEU A 129 -6.05 -14.28 0.09
N TYR A 130 -4.90 -14.03 0.68
CA TYR A 130 -4.56 -14.52 2.01
C TYR A 130 -4.73 -13.42 3.06
N GLY A 131 -5.75 -13.57 3.92
CA GLY A 131 -6.19 -12.55 4.87
C GLY A 131 -7.24 -11.61 4.26
N LEU A 132 -8.46 -11.60 4.85
CA LEU A 132 -9.65 -10.92 4.33
C LEU A 132 -10.02 -9.66 5.14
N GLY A 133 -9.02 -9.02 5.76
CA GLY A 133 -9.19 -7.79 6.51
C GLY A 133 -9.35 -6.54 5.65
N LEU A 134 -9.23 -5.38 6.27
CA LEU A 134 -9.43 -4.07 5.62
C LEU A 134 -8.50 -3.85 4.41
N THR A 135 -7.26 -4.32 4.46
CA THR A 135 -6.32 -4.22 3.33
C THR A 135 -6.79 -5.02 2.11
N ALA A 136 -7.30 -6.24 2.32
CA ALA A 136 -7.84 -7.06 1.23
C ALA A 136 -9.09 -6.42 0.63
N ARG A 137 -9.96 -5.83 1.46
CA ARG A 137 -11.17 -5.12 1.00
C ARG A 137 -10.82 -3.93 0.13
N THR A 138 -9.89 -3.07 0.57
CA THR A 138 -9.45 -1.93 -0.23
C THR A 138 -8.69 -2.35 -1.49
N PHE A 139 -7.88 -3.40 -1.42
CA PHE A 139 -7.29 -4.00 -2.62
C PHE A 139 -8.38 -4.40 -3.63
N MET A 140 -9.41 -5.13 -3.20
CA MET A 140 -10.48 -5.60 -4.09
C MET A 140 -11.32 -4.47 -4.66
N LEU A 141 -11.53 -3.37 -3.92
CA LEU A 141 -12.20 -2.18 -4.47
C LEU A 141 -11.44 -1.66 -5.70
N PHE A 142 -10.14 -1.42 -5.59
CA PHE A 142 -9.33 -0.90 -6.70
C PHE A 142 -9.11 -1.93 -7.80
N TYR A 143 -8.80 -3.17 -7.43
CA TYR A 143 -8.58 -4.23 -8.39
C TYR A 143 -9.83 -4.53 -9.21
N GLY A 144 -10.99 -4.64 -8.55
CA GLY A 144 -12.28 -4.88 -9.20
C GLY A 144 -12.75 -3.73 -10.08
N ASP A 145 -12.40 -2.46 -9.75
CA ASP A 145 -12.67 -1.29 -10.59
C ASP A 145 -11.87 -1.31 -11.90
N GLN A 146 -10.65 -1.83 -11.84
CA GLN A 146 -9.73 -1.89 -12.98
C GLN A 146 -9.90 -3.14 -13.84
N LEU A 147 -10.63 -4.17 -13.40
CA LEU A 147 -10.82 -5.41 -14.16
C LEU A 147 -11.49 -5.15 -15.52
N ARG A 148 -11.05 -5.91 -16.53
CA ARG A 148 -11.60 -5.90 -17.90
C ARG A 148 -12.07 -7.28 -18.38
N HIS A 149 -11.82 -8.34 -17.59
CA HIS A 149 -12.22 -9.72 -17.87
C HIS A 149 -12.58 -10.43 -16.57
N PRO A 150 -13.33 -11.54 -16.62
CA PRO A 150 -13.67 -12.31 -15.42
C PRO A 150 -12.43 -12.81 -14.68
N MET A 151 -12.49 -12.80 -13.35
CA MET A 151 -11.43 -13.27 -12.45
C MET A 151 -12.01 -14.21 -11.41
N THR A 152 -11.42 -15.38 -11.22
CA THR A 152 -11.70 -16.27 -10.11
C THR A 152 -10.90 -15.85 -8.90
N VAL A 153 -11.59 -15.43 -7.83
CA VAL A 153 -10.96 -14.96 -6.59
C VAL A 153 -11.05 -16.07 -5.56
N LYS A 154 -9.90 -16.66 -5.25
CA LYS A 154 -9.74 -17.70 -4.23
C LYS A 154 -9.56 -17.05 -2.86
N VAL A 155 -10.32 -17.49 -1.88
CA VAL A 155 -10.24 -17.03 -0.49
C VAL A 155 -10.14 -18.21 0.45
N LEU A 156 -9.33 -18.09 1.52
CA LEU A 156 -9.17 -19.16 2.48
C LEU A 156 -10.35 -19.17 3.46
N LYS A 157 -10.90 -20.36 3.71
CA LYS A 157 -11.94 -20.56 4.72
C LYS A 157 -11.38 -20.26 6.11
N TYR A 158 -11.96 -19.28 6.78
CA TYR A 158 -11.64 -18.96 8.15
C TYR A 158 -12.87 -18.35 8.85
N LYS A 159 -13.55 -19.15 9.68
CA LYS A 159 -14.86 -18.78 10.27
C LYS A 159 -15.81 -18.33 9.14
N ASP A 160 -16.53 -17.25 9.34
CA ASP A 160 -17.50 -16.63 8.40
C ASP A 160 -16.87 -15.50 7.57
N GLN A 161 -15.52 -15.32 7.64
CA GLN A 161 -14.88 -14.19 6.97
C GLN A 161 -14.91 -14.29 5.45
N ALA A 162 -14.83 -15.51 4.91
CA ALA A 162 -14.90 -15.73 3.47
C ALA A 162 -16.29 -15.36 2.92
N GLU A 163 -17.34 -15.83 3.57
CA GLU A 163 -18.74 -15.57 3.18
C GLU A 163 -19.07 -14.07 3.29
N MET A 164 -18.66 -13.41 4.38
CA MET A 164 -18.84 -11.96 4.54
C MET A 164 -18.09 -11.16 3.47
N PHE A 165 -16.89 -11.58 3.11
CA PHE A 165 -16.09 -10.94 2.07
C PHE A 165 -16.74 -11.10 0.69
N ILE A 166 -17.21 -12.29 0.37
CA ILE A 166 -17.91 -12.58 -0.89
C ILE A 166 -19.19 -11.74 -1.00
N GLU A 167 -19.96 -11.68 0.07
CA GLU A 167 -21.21 -10.89 0.10
C GLU A 167 -20.96 -9.41 -0.20
N GLU A 168 -19.87 -8.84 0.29
CA GLU A 168 -19.49 -7.44 0.04
C GLU A 168 -19.22 -7.15 -1.44
N PHE A 169 -18.62 -8.11 -2.16
CA PHE A 169 -18.21 -7.93 -3.55
C PHE A 169 -19.10 -8.62 -4.60
N LYS A 170 -20.23 -9.24 -4.19
CA LYS A 170 -21.12 -10.02 -5.06
C LYS A 170 -21.70 -9.24 -6.24
N ASN A 171 -21.76 -7.92 -6.16
CA ASN A 171 -22.31 -7.08 -7.22
C ASN A 171 -21.35 -6.85 -8.40
N ASN A 172 -20.07 -7.12 -8.22
CA ASN A 172 -19.10 -7.06 -9.32
C ASN A 172 -19.19 -8.34 -10.17
N LYS A 173 -19.78 -8.22 -11.36
CA LYS A 173 -20.03 -9.35 -12.28
C LYS A 173 -18.78 -9.99 -12.87
N LEU A 174 -17.62 -9.36 -12.72
CA LEU A 174 -16.34 -9.89 -13.17
C LEU A 174 -15.65 -10.74 -12.09
N LEU A 175 -16.16 -10.78 -10.86
CA LEU A 175 -15.59 -11.55 -9.76
C LEU A 175 -16.37 -12.84 -9.54
N ASN A 176 -15.69 -13.98 -9.67
CA ASN A 176 -16.18 -15.30 -9.32
C ASN A 176 -15.40 -15.79 -8.09
N PHE A 177 -16.08 -16.09 -6.98
CA PHE A 177 -15.41 -16.47 -5.75
C PHE A 177 -15.35 -17.98 -5.56
N GLU A 178 -14.20 -18.45 -5.05
CA GLU A 178 -13.96 -19.84 -4.66
C GLU A 178 -13.42 -19.86 -3.22
N ILE A 179 -14.04 -20.64 -2.34
CA ILE A 179 -13.57 -20.83 -0.96
C ILE A 179 -12.68 -22.06 -0.94
N CYS A 180 -11.41 -21.87 -0.55
CA CYS A 180 -10.42 -22.92 -0.42
C CYS A 180 -10.33 -23.38 1.04
N ASP A 181 -10.19 -24.69 1.24
CA ASP A 181 -10.01 -25.28 2.57
C ASP A 181 -8.53 -25.39 2.99
N SER A 182 -7.60 -25.28 2.03
CA SER A 182 -6.15 -25.37 2.29
C SER A 182 -5.36 -24.21 1.70
N ILE A 183 -4.16 -23.96 2.25
CA ILE A 183 -3.21 -22.98 1.71
C ILE A 183 -2.68 -23.44 0.34
N GLN A 184 -2.52 -24.73 0.13
CA GLN A 184 -2.07 -25.29 -1.16
C GLN A 184 -3.06 -24.98 -2.28
N ASP A 185 -4.36 -25.18 -2.04
CA ASP A 185 -5.41 -24.83 -3.01
C ASP A 185 -5.48 -23.33 -3.25
N LEU A 186 -5.36 -22.55 -2.17
CA LEU A 186 -5.34 -21.08 -2.23
C LEU A 186 -4.18 -20.58 -3.10
N PHE A 187 -2.96 -21.06 -2.86
CA PHE A 187 -1.77 -20.52 -3.52
C PHE A 187 -1.53 -21.10 -4.94
N ASN A 188 -2.35 -22.03 -5.37
CA ASN A 188 -2.39 -22.44 -6.78
C ASN A 188 -3.19 -21.39 -7.58
N ALA A 189 -2.58 -20.22 -7.79
CA ALA A 189 -3.19 -19.08 -8.47
C ALA A 189 -2.15 -18.28 -9.27
N ASP A 190 -2.61 -17.56 -10.31
CA ASP A 190 -1.76 -16.70 -11.14
C ASP A 190 -1.25 -15.46 -10.37
N ILE A 191 -2.10 -14.93 -9.51
CA ILE A 191 -1.81 -13.75 -8.67
C ILE A 191 -2.09 -14.12 -7.22
N ILE A 192 -1.14 -13.84 -6.33
CA ILE A 192 -1.27 -14.14 -4.89
C ILE A 192 -1.03 -12.85 -4.11
N VAL A 193 -2.04 -12.36 -3.42
CA VAL A 193 -1.95 -11.15 -2.59
C VAL A 193 -2.11 -11.53 -1.13
N SER A 194 -1.07 -11.25 -0.33
CA SER A 194 -1.11 -11.52 1.10
C SER A 194 -1.35 -10.24 1.90
N CYS A 195 -2.49 -10.19 2.56
CA CYS A 195 -2.98 -9.06 3.35
C CYS A 195 -3.02 -9.34 4.86
N VAL A 196 -2.39 -10.42 5.33
CA VAL A 196 -2.29 -10.72 6.77
C VAL A 196 -1.41 -9.70 7.48
N SER A 197 -1.71 -9.43 8.74
CA SER A 197 -0.94 -8.44 9.51
C SER A 197 0.45 -8.93 9.89
N PHE A 198 0.63 -10.23 9.96
CA PHE A 198 1.88 -10.87 10.41
C PHE A 198 1.99 -12.33 9.92
N ALA A 199 3.19 -12.74 9.53
CA ALA A 199 3.55 -14.12 9.26
C ALA A 199 4.87 -14.43 9.97
N HIS A 200 4.88 -15.45 10.83
CA HIS A 200 6.07 -15.83 11.61
C HIS A 200 7.02 -16.75 10.84
N LYS A 201 6.52 -17.43 9.81
CA LYS A 201 7.25 -18.45 9.02
C LYS A 201 6.90 -18.27 7.55
N GLU A 202 7.65 -18.90 6.70
CA GLU A 202 7.28 -19.11 5.30
C GLU A 202 5.90 -19.80 5.25
N LEU A 203 5.02 -19.28 4.39
CA LEU A 203 3.63 -19.71 4.32
C LEU A 203 3.47 -21.04 3.58
N ALA A 204 4.32 -21.29 2.58
CA ALA A 204 4.36 -22.55 1.83
C ALA A 204 5.75 -22.78 1.22
N PRO A 205 6.11 -24.02 0.89
CA PRO A 205 7.28 -24.34 0.04
C PRO A 205 7.20 -23.63 -1.30
N VAL A 206 8.35 -23.34 -1.92
CA VAL A 206 8.41 -22.57 -3.17
C VAL A 206 7.75 -23.31 -4.35
N ASP A 207 7.79 -24.62 -4.35
CA ASP A 207 7.15 -25.48 -5.34
C ASP A 207 5.60 -25.47 -5.29
N THR A 208 5.01 -24.92 -4.23
CA THR A 208 3.56 -24.67 -4.15
C THR A 208 3.13 -23.56 -5.13
N TYR A 209 4.02 -22.64 -5.46
CA TYR A 209 3.68 -21.47 -6.27
C TYR A 209 3.83 -21.78 -7.77
N PRO A 210 2.76 -21.58 -8.57
CA PRO A 210 2.80 -21.91 -9.99
C PRO A 210 3.87 -21.15 -10.77
N THR A 211 4.35 -21.78 -11.82
CA THR A 211 5.15 -21.10 -12.85
C THR A 211 4.38 -19.91 -13.41
N GLY A 212 5.05 -18.78 -13.56
CA GLY A 212 4.44 -17.54 -14.05
C GLY A 212 3.60 -16.77 -13.05
N CYS A 213 3.49 -17.20 -11.78
CA CYS A 213 2.72 -16.48 -10.77
C CYS A 213 3.38 -15.17 -10.36
N THR A 214 2.54 -14.27 -9.86
CA THR A 214 2.97 -13.02 -9.21
C THR A 214 2.53 -13.02 -7.75
N ILE A 215 3.47 -12.85 -6.82
CA ILE A 215 3.19 -12.78 -5.38
C ILE A 215 3.37 -11.34 -4.90
N ILE A 216 2.38 -10.81 -4.19
CA ILE A 216 2.36 -9.45 -3.65
C ILE A 216 2.13 -9.51 -2.13
N PRO A 217 3.20 -9.62 -1.33
CA PRO A 217 3.06 -9.49 0.11
C PRO A 217 2.87 -8.00 0.47
N VAL A 218 1.70 -7.67 1.02
CA VAL A 218 1.43 -6.33 1.58
C VAL A 218 2.04 -6.20 2.99
N HIS A 219 2.91 -7.11 3.34
CA HIS A 219 3.75 -7.18 4.54
C HIS A 219 5.09 -7.84 4.16
N THR A 220 6.08 -7.79 5.05
CA THR A 220 7.46 -8.17 4.70
C THR A 220 7.85 -9.61 5.05
N ALA A 221 6.93 -10.42 5.59
CA ALA A 221 7.22 -11.78 6.05
C ALA A 221 6.34 -12.81 5.32
N GLY A 222 6.77 -14.09 5.35
CA GLY A 222 5.98 -15.20 4.84
C GLY A 222 6.36 -15.71 3.46
N PHE A 223 7.14 -14.94 2.68
CA PHE A 223 7.56 -15.30 1.33
C PHE A 223 9.08 -15.14 1.11
N GLN A 224 9.87 -15.08 2.17
CA GLN A 224 11.33 -14.88 2.04
C GLN A 224 12.05 -16.05 1.36
N ASN A 225 11.49 -17.25 1.40
CA ASN A 225 11.98 -18.38 0.61
C ASN A 225 11.89 -18.10 -0.92
N CYS A 226 10.90 -17.31 -1.36
CA CYS A 226 10.78 -16.90 -2.77
C CYS A 226 11.89 -15.95 -3.21
N ASP A 227 12.49 -15.19 -2.29
CA ASP A 227 13.66 -14.33 -2.56
C ASP A 227 14.84 -15.09 -3.18
N LEU A 228 14.95 -16.38 -2.89
CA LEU A 228 16.05 -17.23 -3.34
C LEU A 228 15.83 -17.78 -4.76
N GLU A 229 14.58 -17.96 -5.18
CA GLU A 229 14.25 -18.75 -6.34
C GLU A 229 13.45 -18.03 -7.42
N PHE A 230 12.72 -16.97 -7.07
CA PHE A 230 11.93 -16.23 -8.06
C PHE A 230 12.83 -15.45 -9.02
N GLU A 231 12.47 -15.44 -10.27
CA GLU A 231 13.26 -14.88 -11.35
C GLU A 231 13.39 -13.36 -11.25
N LYS A 232 12.38 -12.68 -10.64
CA LYS A 232 12.38 -11.23 -10.47
C LYS A 232 11.79 -10.79 -9.13
N VAL A 233 12.41 -9.77 -8.54
CA VAL A 233 11.90 -9.09 -7.33
C VAL A 233 11.66 -7.62 -7.65
N ILE A 234 10.41 -7.17 -7.50
CA ILE A 234 10.01 -5.77 -7.69
C ILE A 234 9.83 -5.13 -6.32
N VAL A 235 10.30 -3.90 -6.17
CA VAL A 235 10.26 -3.18 -4.89
C VAL A 235 9.73 -1.75 -5.05
N ASP A 236 9.04 -1.28 -4.03
CA ASP A 236 8.62 0.13 -3.95
C ASP A 236 9.80 1.06 -3.62
N ASP A 237 10.75 0.60 -2.80
CA ASP A 237 11.97 1.33 -2.45
C ASP A 237 13.10 0.36 -2.08
N ILE A 238 14.29 0.62 -2.65
CA ILE A 238 15.48 -0.20 -2.43
C ILE A 238 15.93 -0.15 -0.96
N ASP A 239 15.92 1.02 -0.34
CA ASP A 239 16.39 1.19 1.03
C ASP A 239 15.51 0.43 2.05
N HIS A 240 14.27 0.18 1.69
CA HIS A 240 13.35 -0.64 2.46
C HIS A 240 13.81 -2.10 2.57
N VAL A 241 14.27 -2.67 1.46
CA VAL A 241 14.58 -4.10 1.36
C VAL A 241 16.03 -4.43 1.64
N LYS A 242 16.92 -3.44 1.73
CA LYS A 242 18.36 -3.64 2.06
C LYS A 242 18.60 -4.44 3.35
N LYS A 243 17.65 -4.36 4.30
CA LYS A 243 17.71 -5.08 5.59
C LYS A 243 17.05 -6.47 5.56
N TYR A 244 16.52 -6.91 4.41
CA TYR A 244 15.88 -8.22 4.31
C TYR A 244 16.93 -9.33 4.33
N ARG A 245 16.55 -10.47 4.92
CA ARG A 245 17.45 -11.61 5.17
C ARG A 245 18.24 -12.05 3.95
N TYR A 246 17.63 -12.04 2.79
CA TYR A 246 18.22 -12.55 1.54
C TYR A 246 18.51 -11.45 0.52
N TYR A 247 18.65 -10.19 0.95
CA TYR A 247 18.89 -9.06 0.05
C TYR A 247 20.04 -9.29 -0.93
N ASP A 248 21.19 -9.79 -0.43
CA ASP A 248 22.37 -10.03 -1.26
C ASP A 248 22.15 -11.08 -2.34
N GLN A 249 21.21 -12.01 -2.14
CA GLN A 249 20.87 -13.07 -3.09
C GLN A 249 19.92 -12.57 -4.18
N PHE A 250 19.03 -11.62 -3.89
CA PHE A 250 18.07 -11.15 -4.88
C PHE A 250 18.36 -9.75 -5.47
N LYS A 251 19.28 -8.96 -4.89
CA LYS A 251 19.58 -7.60 -5.36
C LYS A 251 19.92 -7.50 -6.86
N GLY A 252 20.53 -8.54 -7.46
CA GLY A 252 20.87 -8.61 -8.88
C GLY A 252 19.67 -8.88 -9.79
N ARG A 253 18.51 -9.30 -9.25
CA ARG A 253 17.26 -9.57 -9.95
C ARG A 253 16.18 -8.55 -9.61
N MET A 254 16.57 -7.46 -8.98
CA MET A 254 15.64 -6.45 -8.44
C MET A 254 15.42 -5.31 -9.44
N ALA A 255 14.16 -4.84 -9.50
CA ALA A 255 13.79 -3.60 -10.16
C ALA A 255 12.82 -2.80 -9.27
N ARG A 256 12.76 -1.48 -9.44
CA ARG A 256 11.79 -0.64 -8.74
C ARG A 256 10.50 -0.50 -9.53
N ILE A 257 9.38 -0.31 -8.86
CA ILE A 257 8.09 -0.02 -9.50
C ILE A 257 8.22 1.22 -10.40
N THR A 258 8.94 2.26 -9.96
CA THR A 258 9.18 3.48 -10.76
C THR A 258 9.99 3.22 -12.04
N ASP A 259 10.90 2.25 -12.04
CA ASP A 259 11.66 1.90 -13.25
C ASP A 259 10.77 1.25 -14.31
N PHE A 260 9.81 0.42 -13.87
CA PHE A 260 8.76 -0.10 -14.74
C PHE A 260 7.85 1.03 -15.24
N ALA A 261 7.31 1.85 -14.35
CA ALA A 261 6.39 2.94 -14.69
C ALA A 261 6.98 3.91 -15.73
N ASN A 262 8.30 4.10 -15.70
CA ASN A 262 9.04 4.96 -16.64
C ASN A 262 9.69 4.20 -17.81
N ASN A 263 9.29 2.95 -18.07
CA ASN A 263 9.81 2.09 -19.13
C ASN A 263 11.34 1.89 -19.10
N ARG A 264 11.97 1.99 -17.92
CA ARG A 264 13.41 1.74 -17.71
C ARG A 264 13.69 0.27 -17.38
N ALA A 265 12.68 -0.47 -16.94
CA ALA A 265 12.73 -1.91 -16.71
C ALA A 265 11.43 -2.56 -17.18
N LYS A 266 11.52 -3.82 -17.60
CA LYS A 266 10.33 -4.62 -17.91
C LYS A 266 9.74 -5.18 -16.62
N GLY A 267 8.42 -5.13 -16.50
CA GLY A 267 7.69 -5.76 -15.40
C GLY A 267 7.83 -7.28 -15.48
N ARG A 268 7.49 -7.84 -16.62
CA ARG A 268 7.57 -9.28 -16.92
C ARG A 268 8.28 -9.49 -18.27
N GLU A 269 9.15 -10.49 -18.34
CA GLU A 269 9.91 -10.82 -19.56
C GLU A 269 9.23 -11.94 -20.36
N ASN A 270 8.58 -12.90 -19.68
CA ASN A 270 7.90 -14.03 -20.28
C ASN A 270 6.85 -14.62 -19.31
N ASP A 271 6.02 -15.55 -19.82
CA ASP A 271 4.91 -16.15 -19.07
C ASP A 271 5.34 -17.16 -18.00
N PHE A 272 6.59 -17.57 -17.97
CA PHE A 272 7.11 -18.56 -17.00
C PHE A 272 7.75 -17.90 -15.78
N GLU A 273 8.08 -16.62 -15.87
CA GLU A 273 8.76 -15.85 -14.84
C GLU A 273 7.87 -15.70 -13.60
N ARG A 274 8.36 -16.14 -12.43
CA ARG A 274 7.72 -15.89 -11.14
C ARG A 274 8.23 -14.56 -10.59
N ILE A 275 7.31 -13.72 -10.19
CA ILE A 275 7.63 -12.34 -9.74
C ILE A 275 7.17 -12.15 -8.31
N LEU A 276 8.08 -11.68 -7.46
CA LEU A 276 7.77 -11.23 -6.10
C LEU A 276 7.74 -9.71 -6.06
N VAL A 277 6.61 -9.11 -5.66
CA VAL A 277 6.44 -7.65 -5.61
C VAL A 277 6.27 -7.19 -4.16
N TYR A 278 7.33 -6.67 -3.55
CA TYR A 278 7.26 -6.14 -2.20
C TYR A 278 6.51 -4.81 -2.15
N ASN A 279 5.35 -4.84 -1.51
CA ASN A 279 4.48 -3.68 -1.27
C ASN A 279 4.66 -3.18 0.18
N GLY A 280 5.85 -2.67 0.50
CA GLY A 280 6.24 -2.21 1.84
C GLY A 280 5.59 -0.88 2.26
N GLY A 281 5.17 -0.08 1.28
CA GLY A 281 4.58 1.25 1.44
C GLY A 281 5.60 2.33 1.79
N ILE A 282 5.61 3.40 1.04
CA ILE A 282 6.52 4.55 1.17
C ILE A 282 5.77 5.84 1.51
N ALA A 283 6.45 6.77 2.16
CA ALA A 283 5.85 8.05 2.60
C ALA A 283 5.27 8.87 1.44
N ILE A 284 5.89 8.78 0.27
CA ILE A 284 5.51 9.58 -0.91
C ILE A 284 4.03 9.35 -1.27
N THR A 285 3.57 8.09 -1.24
CA THR A 285 2.17 7.78 -1.54
C THR A 285 1.21 8.45 -0.56
N ASP A 286 1.55 8.45 0.72
CA ASP A 286 0.71 9.05 1.76
C ASP A 286 0.66 10.57 1.64
N ILE A 287 1.81 11.22 1.41
CA ILE A 287 1.93 12.68 1.33
C ILE A 287 1.33 13.21 0.02
N TYR A 288 1.54 12.51 -1.10
CA TYR A 288 0.92 12.87 -2.37
C TYR A 288 -0.62 12.82 -2.28
N TRP A 289 -1.17 11.74 -1.73
CA TRP A 289 -2.62 11.61 -1.52
C TRP A 289 -3.16 12.67 -0.57
N ALA A 290 -2.44 12.96 0.53
CA ALA A 290 -2.84 14.01 1.46
C ALA A 290 -2.88 15.38 0.79
N MET A 291 -1.90 15.70 -0.05
CA MET A 291 -1.88 16.92 -0.85
C MET A 291 -3.11 17.00 -1.78
N LYS A 292 -3.42 15.92 -2.50
CA LYS A 292 -4.58 15.87 -3.41
C LYS A 292 -5.90 16.04 -2.66
N ILE A 293 -6.02 15.51 -1.45
CA ILE A 293 -7.18 15.69 -0.58
C ILE A 293 -7.30 17.15 -0.14
N VAL A 294 -6.20 17.80 0.25
CA VAL A 294 -6.19 19.24 0.61
C VAL A 294 -6.61 20.11 -0.57
N GLU A 295 -6.17 19.78 -1.79
CA GLU A 295 -6.61 20.46 -3.01
C GLU A 295 -8.13 20.31 -3.23
N LYS A 296 -8.66 19.09 -3.08
CA LYS A 296 -10.09 18.81 -3.30
C LYS A 296 -11.01 19.45 -2.26
N ILE A 297 -10.63 19.43 -1.00
CA ILE A 297 -11.48 19.99 0.06
C ILE A 297 -11.52 21.53 0.00
N GLY A 298 -10.50 22.15 -0.59
CA GLY A 298 -10.41 23.61 -0.65
C GLY A 298 -10.54 24.24 0.74
N ASP A 299 -11.40 25.22 0.88
CA ASP A 299 -11.67 25.91 2.17
C ASP A 299 -12.85 25.29 2.94
N ASN A 300 -13.42 24.19 2.48
CA ASN A 300 -14.54 23.49 3.11
C ASN A 300 -14.11 22.62 4.30
N CYS A 301 -13.28 23.15 5.19
CA CYS A 301 -12.82 22.48 6.40
C CYS A 301 -12.45 23.49 7.48
N PRO A 302 -12.44 23.09 8.76
CA PRO A 302 -11.96 23.96 9.85
C PRO A 302 -10.55 24.47 9.58
N GLN A 303 -10.33 25.76 9.86
CA GLN A 303 -9.04 26.41 9.74
C GLN A 303 -8.62 27.01 11.08
N ILE A 304 -7.36 26.82 11.46
CA ILE A 304 -6.76 27.39 12.66
C ILE A 304 -5.70 28.40 12.23
N PRO A 305 -5.81 29.69 12.65
CA PRO A 305 -4.76 30.66 12.40
C PRO A 305 -3.51 30.27 13.18
N MET A 306 -2.36 30.34 12.51
CA MET A 306 -1.06 30.10 13.11
C MET A 306 -0.29 31.41 13.19
N SER A 307 0.16 31.77 14.38
CA SER A 307 1.04 32.94 14.59
C SER A 307 2.49 32.47 14.63
N TYR A 308 3.32 33.18 13.91
CA TYR A 308 4.76 32.95 13.90
C TYR A 308 5.52 34.15 14.46
N PRO A 309 6.71 33.95 15.05
CA PRO A 309 7.55 35.04 15.49
C PRO A 309 7.83 36.06 14.39
N GLN A 310 7.51 37.34 14.62
CA GLN A 310 7.74 38.42 13.64
C GLN A 310 9.20 38.85 13.58
N LYS A 311 9.98 38.50 14.59
CA LYS A 311 11.41 38.84 14.71
C LYS A 311 12.21 37.57 14.95
N ARG A 312 13.45 37.56 14.44
CA ARG A 312 14.39 36.43 14.64
C ARG A 312 14.67 36.15 16.11
N PHE A 313 14.75 37.22 16.90
CA PHE A 313 14.94 37.16 18.37
C PHE A 313 13.67 37.65 19.05
N TRP A 314 12.98 36.77 19.77
CA TRP A 314 11.72 37.06 20.48
C TRP A 314 11.87 36.97 21.99
N VAL A 315 13.06 36.67 22.51
CA VAL A 315 13.48 36.66 23.91
C VAL A 315 14.50 37.74 24.16
#